data_af3be9bf910e408ef11177a6a92b26cf
#
_entry.id   af3be9bf910e408ef11177a6a92b26cf
#
_cell.length_a   1.000
_cell.length_b   1.000
_cell.length_c   1.000
_cell.angle_alpha   90.00
_cell.angle_beta   90.00
_cell.angle_gamma   90.00
#
_symmetry.space_group_name_H-M   'P 1'
#
loop_
_entity.id
_entity.type
_entity.pdbx_description
1 polymer ?
#
loop_
_entity_poly.entity_id
_entity_poly.type
_entity_poly.pdbx_seq_one_letter_code
_entity_poly.pdbx_strand_id
1 'polypeptide(L)'
;MKPIIEIKNLAAGYDGRTVLHDVNLNVYERDFLGIIGPNGGGKTTLIKCILGLLKPIAGEINFHAPTEASSHSQLSTSNLPLSLGYLPQYSTIDRKFPISVEEVILSGLSIQKSLTSRFTPEQR
;
A
#
# COMPACT_ATOMS: atom_id res chain seq x y z
N MET A 1 -1.80 -20.30 10.48
CA MET A 1 -1.12 -19.43 9.50
C MET A 1 -1.24 -18.00 10.01
N LYS A 2 -0.16 -17.25 10.02
CA LYS A 2 -0.18 -15.85 10.51
C LYS A 2 -0.60 -14.93 9.36
N PRO A 3 -1.54 -13.98 9.56
CA PRO A 3 -1.90 -13.03 8.52
C PRO A 3 -0.72 -12.07 8.22
N ILE A 4 -0.60 -11.63 6.97
CA ILE A 4 0.34 -10.57 6.57
C ILE A 4 -0.24 -9.18 6.84
N ILE A 5 -1.56 -9.04 6.79
CA ILE A 5 -2.28 -7.84 7.22
C ILE A 5 -3.39 -8.28 8.17
N GLU A 6 -3.43 -7.68 9.35
CA GLU A 6 -4.47 -7.90 10.34
C GLU A 6 -5.11 -6.57 10.71
N ILE A 7 -6.41 -6.44 10.51
CA ILE A 7 -7.21 -5.25 10.82
C ILE A 7 -8.15 -5.59 11.95
N LYS A 8 -8.15 -4.77 13.01
CA LYS A 8 -8.98 -4.96 14.20
C LYS A 8 -9.77 -3.71 14.55
N ASN A 9 -11.07 -3.85 14.62
CA ASN A 9 -12.03 -2.82 15.05
C ASN A 9 -11.80 -1.46 14.35
N LEU A 10 -11.44 -1.49 13.06
CA LEU A 10 -11.07 -0.31 12.31
C LEU A 10 -12.28 0.59 12.09
N ALA A 11 -12.17 1.84 12.52
CA ALA A 11 -13.07 2.91 12.17
C ALA A 11 -12.30 4.03 11.46
N ALA A 12 -12.83 4.52 10.37
CA ALA A 12 -12.20 5.57 9.58
C ALA A 12 -13.24 6.42 8.85
N GLY A 13 -12.86 7.64 8.51
CA GLY A 13 -13.73 8.59 7.82
C GLY A 13 -13.05 9.91 7.54
N TYR A 14 -13.83 10.90 7.15
CA TYR A 14 -13.38 12.23 6.76
C TYR A 14 -14.20 13.30 7.47
N ASP A 15 -13.57 14.40 7.85
CA ASP A 15 -14.22 15.62 8.37
C ASP A 15 -15.24 15.33 9.50
N GLY A 16 -14.86 14.46 10.44
CA GLY A 16 -15.70 14.08 11.57
C GLY A 16 -16.84 13.10 11.23
N ARG A 17 -16.97 12.67 9.96
CA ARG A 17 -17.94 11.66 9.54
C ARG A 17 -17.26 10.30 9.42
N THR A 18 -17.67 9.34 10.23
CA THR A 18 -17.18 7.96 10.15
C THR A 18 -17.86 7.24 8.97
N VAL A 19 -17.06 6.64 8.11
CA VAL A 19 -17.48 5.88 6.93
C VAL A 19 -17.33 4.38 7.16
N LEU A 20 -16.25 3.98 7.83
CA LEU A 20 -15.98 2.59 8.22
C LEU A 20 -16.21 2.44 9.71
N HIS A 21 -16.94 1.40 10.09
CA HIS A 21 -17.26 1.08 11.47
C HIS A 21 -16.88 -0.37 11.76
N ASP A 22 -16.04 -0.58 12.77
CA ASP A 22 -15.70 -1.89 13.32
C ASP A 22 -15.30 -2.92 12.25
N VAL A 23 -14.43 -2.54 11.33
CA VAL A 23 -13.95 -3.44 10.28
C VAL A 23 -12.89 -4.37 10.84
N ASN A 24 -13.13 -5.67 10.71
CA ASN A 24 -12.21 -6.74 11.09
C ASN A 24 -11.87 -7.56 9.85
N LEU A 25 -10.59 -7.71 9.53
CA LEU A 25 -10.13 -8.40 8.33
C LEU A 25 -8.74 -8.99 8.52
N ASN A 26 -8.55 -10.21 8.08
CA ASN A 26 -7.25 -10.84 7.97
C ASN A 26 -6.93 -11.15 6.51
N VAL A 27 -5.74 -10.79 6.06
CA VAL A 27 -5.21 -11.13 4.74
C VAL A 27 -3.98 -12.01 4.93
N TYR A 28 -3.95 -13.13 4.26
CA TYR A 28 -2.86 -14.10 4.35
C TYR A 28 -1.97 -14.02 3.11
N GLU A 29 -0.81 -14.63 3.21
CA GLU A 29 0.11 -14.74 2.10
C GLU A 29 -0.55 -15.47 0.91
N ARG A 30 -0.41 -14.91 -0.30
CA ARG A 30 -1.00 -15.42 -1.55
C ARG A 30 -2.53 -15.33 -1.65
N ASP A 31 -3.17 -14.60 -0.74
CA ASP A 31 -4.61 -14.33 -0.87
C ASP A 31 -4.92 -13.44 -2.07
N PHE A 32 -6.06 -13.72 -2.69
CA PHE A 32 -6.73 -12.84 -3.63
C PHE A 32 -8.06 -12.39 -3.02
N LEU A 33 -8.11 -11.14 -2.57
CA LEU A 33 -9.26 -10.60 -1.83
C LEU A 33 -10.07 -9.62 -2.69
N GLY A 34 -11.35 -9.88 -2.86
CA GLY A 34 -12.31 -8.97 -3.48
C GLY A 34 -13.08 -8.15 -2.45
N ILE A 35 -13.07 -6.83 -2.59
CA ILE A 35 -13.87 -5.91 -1.76
C ILE A 35 -15.05 -5.41 -2.58
N ILE A 36 -16.26 -5.82 -2.21
CA ILE A 36 -17.49 -5.52 -2.96
C ILE A 36 -18.40 -4.65 -2.08
N GLY A 37 -19.11 -3.73 -2.69
CA GLY A 37 -20.09 -2.88 -2.01
C GLY A 37 -20.52 -1.69 -2.85
N PRO A 38 -21.53 -0.94 -2.40
CA PRO A 38 -22.04 0.22 -3.14
C PRO A 38 -21.02 1.35 -3.22
N ASN A 39 -21.23 2.27 -4.15
CA ASN A 39 -20.45 3.51 -4.21
C ASN A 39 -20.68 4.32 -2.94
N GLY A 40 -19.58 4.84 -2.37
CA GLY A 40 -19.61 5.50 -1.05
C GLY A 40 -19.61 4.56 0.15
N GLY A 41 -19.57 3.23 -0.06
CA GLY A 41 -19.55 2.21 1.01
C GLY A 41 -18.20 2.03 1.72
N GLY A 42 -17.24 2.95 1.55
CA GLY A 42 -15.99 2.91 2.30
C GLY A 42 -14.87 2.08 1.70
N LYS A 43 -15.06 1.42 0.54
CA LYS A 43 -14.03 0.59 -0.11
C LYS A 43 -12.70 1.32 -0.30
N THR A 44 -12.75 2.50 -0.89
CA THR A 44 -11.55 3.35 -1.10
C THR A 44 -10.98 3.85 0.22
N THR A 45 -11.83 4.12 1.21
CA THR A 45 -11.41 4.52 2.56
C THR A 45 -10.60 3.42 3.22
N LEU A 46 -11.05 2.18 3.13
CA LEU A 46 -10.31 1.01 3.65
C LEU A 46 -8.94 0.85 2.98
N ILE A 47 -8.89 0.92 1.65
CA ILE A 47 -7.64 0.87 0.89
C ILE A 47 -6.69 1.99 1.34
N LYS A 48 -7.17 3.22 1.47
CA LYS A 48 -6.35 4.35 1.94
C LYS A 48 -5.81 4.15 3.35
N CYS A 49 -6.59 3.54 4.25
CA CYS A 49 -6.11 3.20 5.59
C CYS A 49 -4.99 2.15 5.53
N ILE A 50 -5.15 1.10 4.73
CA ILE A 50 -4.14 0.06 4.54
C ILE A 50 -2.83 0.65 3.97
N LEU A 51 -2.95 1.59 3.04
CA LEU A 51 -1.79 2.28 2.44
C LEU A 51 -1.15 3.34 3.34
N GLY A 52 -1.73 3.61 4.52
CA GLY A 52 -1.27 4.69 5.39
C GLY A 52 -1.57 6.11 4.88
N LEU A 53 -2.40 6.24 3.85
CA LEU A 53 -2.81 7.53 3.27
C LEU A 53 -3.94 8.20 4.07
N LEU A 54 -4.63 7.44 4.90
CA LEU A 54 -5.67 7.92 5.80
C LEU A 54 -5.46 7.31 7.18
N LYS A 55 -5.39 8.17 8.20
CA LYS A 55 -5.24 7.71 9.58
C LYS A 55 -6.59 7.19 10.10
N PRO A 56 -6.64 6.00 10.69
CA PRO A 56 -7.84 5.51 11.37
C PRO A 56 -8.29 6.42 12.52
N ILE A 57 -9.61 6.50 12.74
CA ILE A 57 -10.22 7.16 13.91
C ILE A 57 -10.09 6.24 15.13
N ALA A 58 -10.27 4.94 14.93
CA ALA A 58 -10.11 3.91 15.95
C ALA A 58 -9.68 2.58 15.32
N GLY A 59 -9.27 1.63 16.16
CA GLY A 59 -8.77 0.34 15.73
C GLY A 59 -7.33 0.39 15.27
N GLU A 60 -6.84 -0.73 14.75
CA GLU A 60 -5.44 -0.89 14.35
C GLU A 60 -5.31 -1.70 13.07
N ILE A 61 -4.22 -1.44 12.34
CA ILE A 61 -3.79 -2.22 11.18
C ILE A 61 -2.37 -2.71 11.48
N ASN A 62 -2.22 -4.01 11.57
CA ASN A 62 -0.94 -4.66 11.84
C ASN A 62 -0.42 -5.33 10.57
N PHE A 63 0.82 -5.06 10.23
CA PHE A 63 1.53 -5.68 9.12
C PHE A 63 2.55 -6.68 9.66
N HIS A 64 2.59 -7.85 9.08
CA HIS A 64 3.53 -8.90 9.44
C HIS A 64 4.37 -9.27 8.23
N ALA A 65 5.69 -9.41 8.42
CA ALA A 65 6.57 -9.85 7.34
C ALA A 65 6.19 -11.26 6.87
N PRO A 66 6.21 -11.53 5.55
CA PRO A 66 6.05 -12.88 5.01
C PRO A 66 7.11 -13.81 5.61
N THR A 67 6.76 -15.08 5.79
CA THR A 67 7.62 -16.08 6.44
C THR A 67 8.97 -16.28 5.74
N GLU A 68 9.05 -15.99 4.43
CA GLU A 68 10.26 -16.16 3.62
C GLU A 68 11.10 -14.87 3.43
N ALA A 69 10.66 -13.72 3.95
CA ALA A 69 11.29 -12.42 3.72
C ALA A 69 12.40 -12.06 4.72
N SER A 70 13.01 -13.03 5.39
CA SER A 70 13.98 -12.80 6.48
C SER A 70 15.34 -12.23 6.05
N SER A 71 15.61 -11.94 4.77
CA SER A 71 16.98 -11.67 4.33
C SER A 71 17.28 -10.33 3.67
N HIS A 72 16.33 -9.52 3.24
CA HIS A 72 16.67 -8.36 2.40
C HIS A 72 15.91 -7.04 2.64
N SER A 73 15.27 -6.82 3.77
CA SER A 73 14.52 -5.56 3.98
C SER A 73 14.96 -4.80 5.23
N GLN A 74 16.17 -4.26 5.22
CA GLN A 74 16.60 -3.27 6.23
C GLN A 74 16.68 -1.86 5.64
N LEU A 75 15.70 -1.41 4.87
CA LEU A 75 15.60 -0.01 4.45
C LEU A 75 14.14 0.40 4.38
N SER A 76 13.48 0.52 5.51
CA SER A 76 12.15 1.12 5.58
C SER A 76 12.21 2.43 6.35
N THR A 77 12.16 3.53 5.62
CA THR A 77 11.82 4.87 6.13
C THR A 77 10.34 4.98 6.51
N SER A 78 9.56 3.94 6.31
CA SER A 78 8.19 3.79 6.78
C SER A 78 8.11 2.51 7.60
N ASN A 79 7.43 2.54 8.74
CA ASN A 79 7.21 1.39 9.63
C ASN A 79 6.35 0.26 9.00
N LEU A 80 6.31 0.18 7.67
CA LEU A 80 5.59 -0.84 6.91
C LEU A 80 6.58 -1.95 6.54
N PRO A 81 6.46 -3.16 7.10
CA PRO A 81 7.33 -4.29 6.79
C PRO A 81 7.06 -4.89 5.40
N LEU A 82 6.15 -4.32 4.64
CA LEU A 82 5.73 -4.80 3.32
C LEU A 82 5.87 -3.69 2.28
N SER A 83 6.36 -4.04 1.09
CA SER A 83 6.25 -3.19 -0.09
C SER A 83 4.83 -3.28 -0.63
N LEU A 84 4.07 -2.19 -0.56
CA LEU A 84 2.71 -2.12 -1.06
C LEU A 84 2.69 -1.38 -2.40
N GLY A 85 2.14 -2.01 -3.43
CA GLY A 85 1.81 -1.36 -4.70
C GLY A 85 0.34 -0.92 -4.71
N TYR A 86 0.06 0.25 -5.26
CA TYR A 86 -1.28 0.77 -5.41
C TYR A 86 -1.56 1.21 -6.84
N LEU A 87 -2.63 0.68 -7.43
CA LEU A 87 -3.14 1.12 -8.71
C LEU A 87 -4.49 1.82 -8.50
N PRO A 88 -4.54 3.16 -8.59
CA PRO A 88 -5.79 3.90 -8.42
C PRO A 88 -6.74 3.70 -9.60
N GLN A 89 -8.05 3.85 -9.35
CA GLN A 89 -9.08 3.75 -10.38
C GLN A 89 -8.94 4.82 -11.47
N TYR A 90 -8.52 6.01 -11.07
CA TYR A 90 -8.21 7.12 -11.98
C TYR A 90 -6.81 7.64 -11.67
N SER A 91 -5.99 7.74 -12.70
CA SER A 91 -4.73 8.45 -12.63
C SER A 91 -4.86 9.75 -13.43
N THR A 92 -4.60 10.88 -12.81
CA THR A 92 -4.45 12.17 -13.48
C THR A 92 -3.04 12.26 -14.07
N ILE A 93 -2.65 11.26 -14.85
CA ILE A 93 -1.37 11.32 -15.55
C ILE A 93 -1.50 12.37 -16.64
N ASP A 94 -0.70 13.42 -16.56
CA ASP A 94 -0.55 14.37 -17.66
C ASP A 94 0.07 13.65 -18.85
N ARG A 95 -0.78 13.36 -19.87
CA ARG A 95 -0.35 12.69 -21.10
C ARG A 95 0.67 13.48 -21.91
N LYS A 96 0.86 14.77 -21.60
CA LYS A 96 1.85 15.64 -22.24
C LYS A 96 3.21 15.59 -21.54
N PHE A 97 3.30 14.93 -20.36
CA PHE A 97 4.56 14.80 -19.66
C PHE A 97 5.47 13.80 -20.40
N PRO A 98 6.65 14.24 -20.88
CA PRO A 98 7.51 13.42 -21.73
C PRO A 98 8.30 12.42 -20.88
N ILE A 99 7.64 11.35 -20.44
CA ILE A 99 8.25 10.27 -19.68
C ILE A 99 8.02 8.95 -20.42
N SER A 100 9.05 8.16 -20.57
CA SER A 100 8.96 6.83 -21.15
C SER A 100 8.49 5.79 -20.12
N VAL A 101 7.98 4.66 -20.60
CA VAL A 101 7.59 3.53 -19.74
C VAL A 101 8.81 3.02 -18.95
N GLU A 102 9.98 2.97 -19.58
CA GLU A 102 11.24 2.59 -18.91
C GLU A 102 11.55 3.51 -17.73
N GLU A 103 11.45 4.83 -17.91
CA GLU A 103 11.70 5.80 -16.84
C GLU A 103 10.72 5.66 -15.68
N VAL A 104 9.45 5.37 -15.97
CA VAL A 104 8.45 5.11 -14.92
C VAL A 104 8.83 3.87 -14.11
N ILE A 105 9.22 2.77 -14.76
CA ILE A 105 9.64 1.54 -14.10
C ILE A 105 10.90 1.80 -13.25
N LEU A 106 11.90 2.46 -13.81
CA LEU A 106 13.14 2.78 -13.12
C LEU A 106 12.94 3.71 -11.92
N SER A 107 11.94 4.59 -11.96
CA SER A 107 11.62 5.46 -10.82
C SER A 107 11.21 4.68 -9.58
N GLY A 108 10.60 3.51 -9.73
CA GLY A 108 10.27 2.61 -8.62
C GLY A 108 11.50 2.06 -7.88
N LEU A 109 12.65 2.02 -8.53
CA LEU A 109 13.92 1.58 -7.92
C LEU A 109 14.66 2.71 -7.21
N SER A 110 14.23 3.96 -7.38
CA SER A 110 14.91 5.14 -6.82
C SER A 110 14.95 5.15 -5.28
N ILE A 111 13.96 4.52 -4.64
CA ILE A 111 13.88 4.39 -3.17
C ILE A 111 15.01 3.50 -2.62
N GLN A 112 15.50 2.55 -3.43
CA GLN A 112 16.53 1.60 -3.02
C GLN A 112 17.95 2.09 -3.34
N LYS A 113 18.09 3.22 -4.01
CA LYS A 113 19.38 3.74 -4.47
C LYS A 113 19.69 5.12 -3.92
N SER A 114 20.97 5.33 -3.62
CA SER A 114 21.50 6.67 -3.38
C SER A 114 21.34 7.53 -4.64
N LEU A 115 21.04 8.82 -4.47
CA LEU A 115 20.86 9.80 -5.56
C LEU A 115 22.04 9.88 -6.55
N THR A 116 23.21 9.33 -6.18
CA THR A 116 24.44 9.36 -6.98
C THR A 116 24.74 8.02 -7.67
N SER A 117 23.98 6.96 -7.42
CA SER A 117 24.25 5.64 -8.00
C SER A 117 23.56 5.47 -9.36
N ARG A 118 24.31 4.97 -10.37
CA ARG A 118 23.75 4.62 -11.68
C ARG A 118 23.06 3.27 -11.63
N PHE A 119 22.01 3.09 -12.44
CA PHE A 119 21.38 1.79 -12.63
C PHE A 119 22.35 0.84 -13.36
N THR A 120 22.43 -0.40 -12.88
CA THR A 120 23.21 -1.44 -13.54
C THR A 120 22.50 -1.94 -14.80
N PRO A 121 23.21 -2.55 -15.77
CA PRO A 121 22.60 -3.11 -16.98
C PRO A 121 21.52 -4.16 -16.70
N GLU A 122 21.62 -4.87 -15.58
CA GLU A 122 20.64 -5.88 -15.14
C GLU A 122 19.32 -5.27 -14.61
N GLN A 123 19.30 -3.97 -14.33
CA GLN A 123 18.13 -3.24 -13.81
C GLN A 123 17.46 -2.37 -14.88
N ARG A 124 18.00 -2.40 -16.11
CA ARG A 124 17.49 -1.64 -17.26
C ARG A 124 16.65 -2.47 -18.20
#